data_2995cfa7ff6ab51e7bfa3f042317926d
#
_entry.id   2995cfa7ff6ab51e7bfa3f042317926d
#
_cell.length_a   1.000
_cell.length_b   1.000
_cell.length_c   1.000
_cell.angle_alpha   90.00
_cell.angle_beta   90.00
_cell.angle_gamma   90.00
#
_symmetry.space_group_name_H-M   'P 1'
#
loop_
_entity.id
_entity.type
_entity.pdbx_description
1 polymer ?
#
loop_
_entity_poly.entity_id
_entity_poly.type
_entity_poly.pdbx_seq_one_letter_code
_entity_poly.pdbx_strand_id
1 'polypeptide(L)'
;ERGTTFGYNNLVVDFRSIPIMKKFGCPVAIDATHSVQMPGLQGDKSGGDRSFAKYMMRCGMVCGADVVFAEVHNDPDNAPSDGPNMLHLEGFESFVEEMRKWFDVSSD
;
A
#
# COMPACT_ATOMS: atom_id res chain seq x y z
N GLU A 1 -7.96 0.72 -2.56
CA GLU A 1 -7.78 -0.73 -2.40
C GLU A 1 -6.67 -1.02 -1.38
N ARG A 2 -6.92 -1.83 -0.41
CA ARG A 2 -5.95 -2.25 0.60
C ARG A 2 -5.88 -3.77 0.79
N GLY A 3 -6.68 -4.54 0.06
CA GLY A 3 -6.74 -5.98 0.16
C GLY A 3 -7.81 -6.52 1.11
N THR A 4 -7.91 -7.83 1.13
CA THR A 4 -8.85 -8.61 1.94
C THR A 4 -8.12 -9.67 2.75
N THR A 5 -8.76 -10.18 3.79
CA THR A 5 -8.23 -11.32 4.56
C THR A 5 -8.37 -12.62 3.77
N PHE A 6 -7.30 -13.39 3.66
CA PHE A 6 -7.31 -14.65 2.93
C PHE A 6 -6.37 -15.70 3.56
N GLY A 7 -6.71 -16.24 4.70
CA GLY A 7 -6.19 -17.50 5.24
C GLY A 7 -4.75 -17.57 5.77
N TYR A 8 -3.88 -16.64 5.44
CA TYR A 8 -2.44 -16.70 5.76
C TYR A 8 -1.95 -15.62 6.74
N ASN A 9 -2.84 -15.08 7.57
CA ASN A 9 -2.55 -14.01 8.51
C ASN A 9 -2.06 -12.69 7.86
N ASN A 10 -2.20 -12.55 6.57
CA ASN A 10 -1.87 -11.34 5.83
C ASN A 10 -3.02 -10.95 4.89
N LEU A 11 -3.09 -9.68 4.57
CA LEU A 11 -3.99 -9.19 3.53
C LEU A 11 -3.49 -9.60 2.15
N VAL A 12 -4.42 -9.81 1.23
CA VAL A 12 -4.12 -10.12 -0.17
C VAL A 12 -4.82 -9.12 -1.07
N VAL A 13 -4.06 -8.45 -1.92
CA VAL A 13 -4.60 -7.54 -2.93
C VAL A 13 -4.83 -8.29 -4.23
N ASP A 14 -6.07 -8.32 -4.69
CA ASP A 14 -6.39 -8.74 -6.04
C ASP A 14 -6.30 -7.52 -6.97
N PHE A 15 -5.21 -7.39 -7.69
CA PHE A 15 -4.96 -6.22 -8.55
C PHE A 15 -5.96 -6.08 -9.71
N ARG A 16 -6.75 -7.11 -10.03
CA ARG A 16 -7.87 -6.99 -10.96
C ARG A 16 -8.96 -6.05 -10.44
N SER A 17 -9.00 -5.84 -9.13
CA SER A 17 -9.93 -4.89 -8.49
C SER A 17 -9.78 -3.47 -9.05
N ILE A 18 -8.56 -3.05 -9.35
CA ILE A 18 -8.28 -1.69 -9.83
C ILE A 18 -9.00 -1.39 -11.16
N PRO A 19 -8.77 -2.13 -12.26
CA PRO A 19 -9.51 -1.88 -13.50
C PRO A 19 -11.02 -2.16 -13.38
N ILE A 20 -11.45 -3.03 -12.47
CA ILE A 20 -12.88 -3.25 -12.21
C ILE A 20 -13.49 -2.00 -11.57
N MET A 21 -12.88 -1.47 -10.51
CA MET A 21 -13.37 -0.26 -9.83
C MET A 21 -13.37 0.97 -10.74
N LYS A 22 -12.40 1.11 -11.65
CA LYS A 22 -12.33 2.22 -12.59
C LYS A 22 -13.53 2.27 -13.55
N LYS A 23 -14.21 1.16 -13.79
CA LYS A 23 -15.43 1.13 -14.61
C LYS A 23 -16.58 1.95 -14.03
N PHE A 24 -16.54 2.25 -12.72
CA PHE A 24 -17.53 3.12 -12.08
C PHE A 24 -17.29 4.62 -12.31
N GLY A 25 -16.22 4.99 -13.01
CA GLY A 25 -15.92 6.39 -13.34
C GLY A 25 -15.28 7.20 -12.20
N CYS A 26 -14.81 6.53 -11.14
CA CYS A 26 -14.11 7.19 -10.04
C CYS A 26 -12.61 6.90 -10.09
N PRO A 27 -11.76 7.83 -9.63
CA PRO A 27 -10.36 7.54 -9.38
C PRO A 27 -10.19 6.39 -8.38
N VAL A 28 -9.19 5.55 -8.59
CA VAL A 28 -8.88 4.42 -7.71
C VAL A 28 -7.55 4.65 -7.01
N ALA A 29 -7.56 4.55 -5.68
CA ALA A 29 -6.36 4.62 -4.87
C ALA A 29 -5.91 3.22 -4.46
N ILE A 30 -4.62 2.94 -4.61
CA ILE A 30 -3.98 1.80 -3.94
C ILE A 30 -3.42 2.25 -2.59
N ASP A 31 -3.79 1.56 -1.53
CA ASP A 31 -3.23 1.77 -0.20
C ASP A 31 -1.99 0.88 -0.03
N ALA A 32 -0.83 1.46 -0.22
CA ALA A 32 0.43 0.73 -0.22
C ALA A 32 0.89 0.28 1.18
N THR A 33 0.45 0.95 2.22
CA THR A 33 0.88 0.67 3.60
C THR A 33 -0.09 -0.24 4.36
N HIS A 34 -1.38 0.00 4.31
CA HIS A 34 -2.36 -0.87 4.97
C HIS A 34 -2.50 -2.23 4.27
N SER A 35 -2.24 -2.32 2.98
CA SER A 35 -2.27 -3.59 2.25
C SER A 35 -1.20 -4.60 2.67
N VAL A 36 -0.16 -4.15 3.38
CA VAL A 36 0.91 -5.03 3.90
C VAL A 36 0.74 -5.39 5.37
N GLN A 37 -0.43 -5.08 5.95
CA GLN A 37 -0.79 -5.52 7.30
C GLN A 37 -0.90 -7.04 7.39
N MET A 38 -0.56 -7.54 8.57
CA MET A 38 -0.75 -8.94 8.96
C MET A 38 -1.70 -8.98 10.17
N PRO A 39 -3.03 -8.95 9.96
CA PRO A 39 -3.99 -8.89 11.04
C PRO A 39 -3.88 -10.08 11.98
N GLY A 40 -3.88 -9.82 13.30
CA GLY A 40 -3.87 -10.86 14.32
C GLY A 40 -2.50 -11.50 14.60
N LEU A 41 -1.44 -11.13 13.89
CA LEU A 41 -0.12 -11.72 14.08
C LEU A 41 0.52 -11.33 15.43
N GLN A 42 0.14 -10.19 16.01
CA GLN A 42 0.67 -9.65 17.26
C GLN A 42 -0.41 -9.51 18.36
N GLY A 43 -1.41 -10.40 18.38
CA GLY A 43 -2.52 -10.34 19.35
C GLY A 43 -3.40 -9.10 19.13
N ASP A 44 -3.41 -8.18 20.09
CA ASP A 44 -4.23 -6.95 20.02
C ASP A 44 -3.67 -5.89 19.06
N LYS A 45 -2.50 -6.10 18.49
CA LYS A 45 -1.87 -5.19 17.53
C LYS A 45 -1.79 -5.83 16.16
N SER A 46 -2.06 -5.04 15.12
CA SER A 46 -1.82 -5.45 13.75
C SER A 46 -0.32 -5.53 13.49
N GLY A 47 0.15 -6.67 12.97
CA GLY A 47 1.48 -6.82 12.40
C GLY A 47 1.53 -6.28 10.98
N GLY A 48 2.72 -6.26 10.40
CA GLY A 48 2.91 -5.85 9.02
C GLY A 48 4.38 -5.85 8.65
N ASP A 49 4.66 -5.64 7.37
CA ASP A 49 6.01 -5.52 6.86
C ASP A 49 6.08 -4.42 5.80
N ARG A 50 6.60 -3.25 6.22
CA ARG A 50 6.75 -2.07 5.36
C ARG A 50 7.63 -2.28 4.14
N SER A 51 8.51 -3.28 4.15
CA SER A 51 9.38 -3.56 3.01
C SER A 51 8.61 -3.92 1.75
N PHE A 52 7.37 -4.40 1.90
CA PHE A 52 6.48 -4.72 0.78
C PHE A 52 5.67 -3.52 0.26
N ALA A 53 5.63 -2.40 0.98
CA ALA A 53 4.82 -1.24 0.56
C ALA A 53 5.18 -0.75 -0.85
N LYS A 54 6.47 -0.70 -1.18
CA LYS A 54 6.92 -0.30 -2.52
C LYS A 54 6.46 -1.26 -3.63
N TYR A 55 6.32 -2.55 -3.32
CA TYR A 55 5.82 -3.53 -4.29
C TYR A 55 4.32 -3.34 -4.52
N MET A 56 3.54 -3.09 -3.47
CA MET A 56 2.12 -2.77 -3.58
C MET A 56 1.89 -1.50 -4.40
N MET A 57 2.67 -0.47 -4.14
CA MET A 57 2.63 0.77 -4.92
C MET A 57 2.91 0.50 -6.40
N ARG A 58 4.00 -0.19 -6.72
CA ARG A 58 4.36 -0.51 -8.11
C ARG A 58 3.27 -1.28 -8.84
N CYS A 59 2.79 -2.36 -8.23
CA CYS A 59 1.73 -3.19 -8.81
C CYS A 59 0.44 -2.39 -8.99
N GLY A 60 0.04 -1.59 -8.00
CA GLY A 60 -1.12 -0.73 -8.10
C GLY A 60 -1.03 0.27 -9.24
N MET A 61 0.12 0.92 -9.38
CA MET A 61 0.35 1.90 -10.46
C MET A 61 0.32 1.25 -11.83
N VAL A 62 0.99 0.11 -12.00
CA VAL A 62 0.99 -0.63 -13.28
C VAL A 62 -0.42 -1.11 -13.65
N CYS A 63 -1.25 -1.46 -12.68
CA CYS A 63 -2.65 -1.83 -12.91
C CYS A 63 -3.58 -0.62 -13.13
N GLY A 64 -3.05 0.60 -13.13
CA GLY A 64 -3.78 1.81 -13.46
C GLY A 64 -4.42 2.53 -12.28
N ALA A 65 -3.93 2.35 -11.06
CA ALA A 65 -4.34 3.19 -9.93
C ALA A 65 -4.00 4.66 -10.21
N ASP A 66 -4.91 5.55 -9.85
CA ASP A 66 -4.77 6.99 -10.08
C ASP A 66 -4.09 7.69 -8.89
N VAL A 67 -4.13 7.06 -7.72
CA VAL A 67 -3.63 7.60 -6.45
C VAL A 67 -2.90 6.50 -5.67
N VAL A 68 -1.86 6.87 -4.99
CA VAL A 68 -1.21 6.03 -3.97
C VAL A 68 -1.45 6.66 -2.60
N PHE A 69 -2.04 5.88 -1.70
CA PHE A 69 -2.11 6.21 -0.28
C PHE A 69 -0.94 5.54 0.44
N ALA A 70 -0.26 6.28 1.29
CA ALA A 70 0.79 5.76 2.15
C ALA A 70 0.78 6.47 3.50
N GLU A 71 0.84 5.71 4.57
CA GLU A 71 0.98 6.22 5.92
C GLU A 71 2.45 6.36 6.28
N VAL A 72 2.83 7.53 6.79
CA VAL A 72 4.22 7.94 7.02
C VAL A 72 4.37 8.47 8.44
N HIS A 73 5.46 8.12 9.09
CA HIS A 73 5.77 8.60 10.44
C HIS A 73 7.27 8.85 10.58
N ASN A 74 7.66 9.80 11.40
CA ASN A 74 9.08 10.07 11.70
C ASN A 74 9.73 8.97 12.54
N ASP A 75 8.93 8.22 13.31
CA ASP A 75 9.39 7.09 14.12
C ASP A 75 8.31 5.98 14.11
N PRO A 76 8.17 5.23 13.00
CA PRO A 76 7.08 4.26 12.84
C PRO A 76 7.07 3.18 13.91
N ASP A 77 8.21 2.74 14.40
CA ASP A 77 8.31 1.64 15.36
C ASP A 77 7.73 2.01 16.73
N ASN A 78 7.65 3.30 17.04
CA ASN A 78 7.03 3.83 18.25
C ASN A 78 5.68 4.54 17.99
N ALA A 79 5.11 4.38 16.80
CA ALA A 79 3.80 4.95 16.48
C ALA A 79 2.67 4.28 17.30
N PRO A 80 1.57 5.01 17.59
CA PRO A 80 0.46 4.47 18.38
C PRO A 80 -0.25 3.27 17.72
N SER A 81 -0.24 3.19 16.39
CA SER A 81 -0.85 2.11 15.61
C SER A 81 -0.11 1.91 14.29
N ASP A 82 -0.28 0.76 13.68
CA ASP A 82 0.19 0.40 12.34
C ASP A 82 1.70 0.59 12.09
N GLY A 83 2.50 0.73 13.17
CA GLY A 83 3.93 0.97 13.10
C GLY A 83 4.70 0.06 12.14
N PRO A 84 4.48 -1.27 12.15
CA PRO A 84 5.21 -2.20 11.29
C PRO A 84 5.00 -2.00 9.79
N ASN A 85 3.90 -1.38 9.38
CA ASN A 85 3.61 -1.13 7.97
C ASN A 85 3.75 0.34 7.53
N MET A 86 3.94 1.28 8.46
CA MET A 86 4.20 2.68 8.13
C MET A 86 5.57 2.87 7.49
N LEU A 87 5.65 3.82 6.56
CA LEU A 87 6.92 4.26 5.98
C LEU A 87 7.64 5.24 6.90
N HIS A 88 8.97 5.21 6.86
CA HIS A 88 9.79 6.25 7.48
C HIS A 88 9.71 7.55 6.68
N LEU A 89 9.51 8.66 7.38
CA LEU A 89 9.49 10.00 6.75
C LEU A 89 10.81 10.28 6.01
N GLU A 90 11.94 9.85 6.55
CA GLU A 90 13.27 10.05 5.96
C GLU A 90 13.40 9.46 4.55
N GLY A 91 12.74 8.32 4.27
CA GLY A 91 12.80 7.67 2.95
C GLY A 91 11.64 8.04 2.03
N PHE A 92 10.75 8.91 2.45
CA PHE A 92 9.49 9.15 1.72
C PHE A 92 9.69 9.86 0.38
N GLU A 93 10.66 10.76 0.27
CA GLU A 93 10.97 11.44 -0.99
C GLU A 93 11.33 10.44 -2.10
N SER A 94 12.22 9.49 -1.79
CA SER A 94 12.59 8.42 -2.72
C SER A 94 11.41 7.54 -3.12
N PHE A 95 10.50 7.28 -2.20
CA PHE A 95 9.26 6.55 -2.48
C PHE A 95 8.37 7.30 -3.49
N VAL A 96 8.23 8.61 -3.32
CA VAL A 96 7.44 9.46 -4.24
C VAL A 96 8.10 9.56 -5.62
N GLU A 97 9.41 9.69 -5.68
CA GLU A 97 10.15 9.71 -6.95
C GLU A 97 9.98 8.40 -7.72
N GLU A 98 10.04 7.27 -7.03
CA GLU A 98 9.80 5.97 -7.64
C GLU A 98 8.35 5.84 -8.13
N MET A 99 7.38 6.27 -7.32
CA MET A 99 5.98 6.27 -7.70
C MET A 99 5.75 7.02 -9.03
N ARG A 100 6.36 8.19 -9.21
CA ARG A 100 6.25 8.99 -10.44
C ARG A 100 6.74 8.23 -11.67
N LYS A 101 7.85 7.51 -11.56
CA LYS A 101 8.38 6.68 -12.66
C LYS A 101 7.39 5.62 -13.09
N TRP A 102 6.74 4.96 -12.14
CA TRP A 102 5.73 3.93 -12.43
C TRP A 102 4.44 4.51 -12.98
N PHE A 103 4.05 5.70 -12.55
CA PHE A 103 2.92 6.42 -13.12
C PHE A 103 3.14 6.71 -14.60
N ASP A 104 4.31 7.20 -14.98
CA ASP A 104 4.66 7.48 -16.37
C ASP A 104 4.60 6.22 -17.25
N VAL A 105 5.04 5.08 -16.72
CA VAL A 105 4.98 3.78 -17.42
C VAL A 105 3.53 3.32 -17.61
N SER A 106 2.64 3.59 -16.68
CA SER A 106 1.24 3.14 -16.71
C SER A 106 0.29 4.07 -17.47
N SER A 107 0.77 5.22 -17.92
CA SER A 107 -0.05 6.30 -18.52
C SER A 107 -0.49 6.06 -19.98
N ASP A 108 -0.32 4.88 -20.49
CA ASP A 108 -0.75 4.53 -21.86
C ASP A 108 -2.27 4.33 -21.97
#